data_90937aaf1f47906a288e98e1aea7d124
#
_entry.id   90937aaf1f47906a288e98e1aea7d124
#
_cell.length_a   1.000
_cell.length_b   1.000
_cell.length_c   1.000
_cell.angle_alpha   90.00
_cell.angle_beta   90.00
_cell.angle_gamma   90.00
#
_symmetry.space_group_name_H-M   'P 1'
#
loop_
_entity.id
_entity.type
_entity.pdbx_description
1 polymer ?
#
loop_
_entity_poly.entity_id
_entity_poly.type
_entity_poly.pdbx_seq_one_letter_code
_entity_poly.pdbx_strand_id
1 'polypeptide(L)'
;MSTQTFVPGLTPNTVRTQSGQTLAVPAGWVLLPPGDAALTRRVKAAGDCWLVQEKVGRKIFSRGVWAPRATIDQIQKELAAERSTDAYSRRREADSKRREAKQAEYVEDFQAAVVAFLAFHERHAMLAQSLARVVAAHATPVGSGTVARTQRIPIERRAEAAVIAWMRHQTTAYDSMKIPRVKGKRREVRRMLAQRSKELLGQYRRGEPVLATCPLAAALAQGQARSA
;
A
#
# COMPACT_ATOMS: atom_id res chain seq x y z
N MET A 1 31.47 -11.23 -8.70
CA MET A 1 30.28 -11.80 -8.06
C MET A 1 29.20 -11.86 -9.10
N SER A 2 28.77 -13.05 -9.52
CA SER A 2 27.75 -13.16 -10.55
C SER A 2 26.42 -13.60 -9.92
N THR A 3 25.45 -12.71 -9.91
CA THR A 3 24.08 -13.02 -9.53
C THR A 3 23.33 -13.43 -10.78
N GLN A 4 23.04 -14.72 -10.91
CA GLN A 4 22.26 -15.25 -12.03
C GLN A 4 20.80 -15.46 -11.62
N THR A 5 19.86 -15.23 -12.55
CA THR A 5 18.42 -15.39 -12.29
C THR A 5 17.86 -16.56 -13.07
N PHE A 6 17.13 -17.42 -12.37
CA PHE A 6 16.56 -18.65 -12.86
C PHE A 6 15.06 -18.76 -12.55
N VAL A 7 14.40 -19.68 -13.22
CA VAL A 7 13.04 -20.13 -12.92
C VAL A 7 13.12 -21.45 -12.12
N PRO A 8 12.14 -21.78 -11.26
CA PRO A 8 12.12 -23.06 -10.59
C PRO A 8 12.25 -24.23 -11.56
N GLY A 9 13.06 -25.24 -11.20
CA GLY A 9 13.16 -26.48 -11.94
C GLY A 9 11.93 -27.36 -11.79
N LEU A 10 11.86 -28.45 -12.57
CA LEU A 10 10.79 -29.45 -12.50
C LEU A 10 11.01 -30.47 -11.37
N THR A 11 12.24 -30.64 -10.95
CA THR A 11 12.64 -31.56 -9.87
C THR A 11 13.35 -30.80 -8.74
N PRO A 12 13.38 -31.32 -7.51
CA PRO A 12 14.17 -30.75 -6.43
C PRO A 12 15.65 -30.59 -6.85
N ASN A 13 16.30 -29.56 -6.36
CA ASN A 13 17.69 -29.22 -6.67
C ASN A 13 17.99 -28.96 -8.15
N THR A 14 17.00 -28.53 -8.93
CA THR A 14 17.19 -28.04 -10.29
C THR A 14 16.61 -26.66 -10.48
N VAL A 15 17.18 -25.91 -11.42
CA VAL A 15 16.66 -24.62 -11.88
C VAL A 15 16.64 -24.61 -13.40
N ARG A 16 15.86 -23.69 -13.99
CA ARG A 16 15.83 -23.50 -15.45
C ARG A 16 16.29 -22.11 -15.81
N THR A 17 17.09 -22.03 -16.86
CA THR A 17 17.45 -20.75 -17.48
C THR A 17 16.25 -20.11 -18.17
N GLN A 18 16.36 -18.86 -18.57
CA GLN A 18 15.35 -18.20 -19.41
C GLN A 18 15.20 -18.86 -20.81
N SER A 19 16.27 -19.50 -21.30
CA SER A 19 16.24 -20.30 -22.53
C SER A 19 15.61 -21.70 -22.39
N GLY A 20 15.18 -22.08 -21.16
CA GLY A 20 14.52 -23.37 -20.89
C GLY A 20 15.48 -24.51 -20.53
N GLN A 21 16.79 -24.31 -20.55
CA GLN A 21 17.78 -25.32 -20.16
C GLN A 21 17.68 -25.61 -18.67
N THR A 22 17.62 -26.88 -18.30
CA THR A 22 17.64 -27.31 -16.89
C THR A 22 19.08 -27.46 -16.41
N LEU A 23 19.38 -26.87 -15.26
CA LEU A 23 20.68 -26.97 -14.59
C LEU A 23 20.49 -27.61 -13.22
N ALA A 24 21.42 -28.50 -12.86
CA ALA A 24 21.51 -29.01 -11.49
C ALA A 24 22.11 -27.93 -10.58
N VAL A 25 21.56 -27.79 -9.39
CA VAL A 25 22.12 -26.91 -8.36
C VAL A 25 23.47 -27.47 -7.90
N PRO A 26 24.50 -26.62 -7.72
CA PRO A 26 25.81 -27.08 -7.27
C PRO A 26 25.75 -27.86 -5.95
N ALA A 27 26.60 -28.88 -5.81
CA ALA A 27 26.68 -29.66 -4.58
C ALA A 27 27.00 -28.76 -3.38
N GLY A 28 26.35 -29.01 -2.25
CA GLY A 28 26.51 -28.21 -1.04
C GLY A 28 25.72 -26.88 -1.01
N TRP A 29 24.98 -26.55 -2.07
CA TRP A 29 24.09 -25.39 -2.06
C TRP A 29 22.71 -25.77 -1.53
N VAL A 30 22.06 -24.83 -0.87
CA VAL A 30 20.69 -24.94 -0.36
C VAL A 30 19.84 -23.76 -0.76
N LEU A 31 18.54 -23.96 -0.83
CA LEU A 31 17.60 -22.90 -1.12
C LEU A 31 17.28 -22.13 0.18
N LEU A 32 17.66 -20.86 0.21
CA LEU A 32 17.18 -19.92 1.21
C LEU A 32 15.80 -19.40 0.76
N PRO A 33 14.71 -19.73 1.49
CA PRO A 33 13.38 -19.27 1.13
C PRO A 33 13.25 -17.75 1.31
N PRO A 34 12.29 -17.11 0.62
CA PRO A 34 11.99 -15.71 0.84
C PRO A 34 11.39 -15.48 2.23
N GLY A 35 11.62 -14.30 2.83
CA GLY A 35 11.07 -13.93 4.15
C GLY A 35 12.01 -13.02 4.93
N ASP A 36 13.27 -13.38 5.09
CA ASP A 36 14.26 -12.53 5.75
C ASP A 36 15.08 -11.71 4.73
N ALA A 37 14.68 -10.44 4.57
CA ALA A 37 15.34 -9.54 3.62
C ALA A 37 16.79 -9.21 4.01
N ALA A 38 17.11 -9.16 5.30
CA ALA A 38 18.47 -8.88 5.77
C ALA A 38 19.41 -10.06 5.49
N LEU A 39 18.97 -11.27 5.83
CA LEU A 39 19.68 -12.51 5.52
C LEU A 39 19.89 -12.65 4.00
N THR A 40 18.83 -12.53 3.23
CA THR A 40 18.89 -12.65 1.76
C THR A 40 19.88 -11.65 1.15
N ARG A 41 19.87 -10.40 1.61
CA ARG A 41 20.79 -9.36 1.11
C ARG A 41 22.24 -9.67 1.45
N ARG A 42 22.54 -10.14 2.68
CA ARG A 42 23.89 -10.49 3.11
C ARG A 42 24.41 -11.72 2.36
N VAL A 43 23.59 -12.75 2.17
CA VAL A 43 23.93 -13.94 1.38
C VAL A 43 24.27 -13.56 -0.06
N LYS A 44 23.50 -12.70 -0.68
CA LYS A 44 23.79 -12.19 -2.04
C LYS A 44 25.09 -11.38 -2.12
N ALA A 45 25.45 -10.68 -1.06
CA ALA A 45 26.67 -9.88 -1.00
C ALA A 45 27.91 -10.71 -0.66
N ALA A 46 27.75 -11.91 -0.07
CA ALA A 46 28.85 -12.74 0.38
C ALA A 46 29.52 -13.58 -0.73
N GLY A 47 28.84 -13.78 -1.86
CA GLY A 47 29.42 -14.57 -2.94
C GLY A 47 28.44 -14.95 -4.03
N ASP A 48 28.77 -16.00 -4.76
CA ASP A 48 27.96 -16.49 -5.87
C ASP A 48 26.63 -17.04 -5.35
N CYS A 49 25.57 -16.66 -6.04
CA CYS A 49 24.22 -17.09 -5.70
C CYS A 49 23.30 -17.12 -6.94
N TRP A 50 22.30 -17.98 -6.91
CA TRP A 50 21.30 -18.09 -7.93
C TRP A 50 19.94 -17.60 -7.42
N LEU A 51 19.41 -16.57 -8.02
CA LEU A 51 18.07 -16.07 -7.70
C LEU A 51 17.02 -16.93 -8.39
N VAL A 52 16.04 -17.42 -7.65
CA VAL A 52 14.90 -18.14 -8.22
C VAL A 52 13.67 -17.24 -8.21
N GLN A 53 13.16 -16.98 -9.41
CA GLN A 53 11.98 -16.12 -9.62
C GLN A 53 10.97 -16.84 -10.52
N GLU A 54 9.71 -16.63 -10.22
CA GLU A 54 8.60 -17.19 -11.02
C GLU A 54 7.65 -16.08 -11.44
N LYS A 55 7.31 -16.04 -12.72
CA LYS A 55 6.32 -15.12 -13.26
C LYS A 55 4.94 -15.77 -13.19
N VAL A 56 4.04 -15.18 -12.40
CA VAL A 56 2.64 -15.61 -12.30
C VAL A 56 1.76 -14.45 -12.79
N GLY A 57 1.18 -14.60 -13.95
CA GLY A 57 0.47 -13.53 -14.65
C GLY A 57 1.37 -12.33 -14.95
N ARG A 58 1.05 -11.17 -14.39
CA ARG A 58 1.83 -9.92 -14.56
C ARG A 58 2.86 -9.67 -13.45
N LYS A 59 2.93 -10.54 -12.44
CA LYS A 59 3.78 -10.35 -11.26
C LYS A 59 4.94 -11.34 -11.27
N ILE A 60 6.08 -10.91 -10.75
CA ILE A 60 7.26 -11.74 -10.52
C ILE A 60 7.37 -12.01 -9.03
N PHE A 61 7.41 -13.30 -8.65
CA PHE A 61 7.56 -13.75 -7.28
C PHE A 61 8.95 -14.31 -7.07
N SER A 62 9.62 -13.89 -5.98
CA SER A 62 10.85 -14.54 -5.53
C SER A 62 10.49 -15.89 -4.90
N ARG A 63 11.15 -16.95 -5.33
CA ARG A 63 11.04 -18.31 -4.75
C ARG A 63 12.19 -18.63 -3.80
N GLY A 64 13.21 -17.79 -3.78
CA GLY A 64 14.35 -17.91 -2.89
C GLY A 64 15.69 -17.65 -3.59
N VAL A 65 16.76 -17.98 -2.87
CA VAL A 65 18.11 -17.86 -3.35
C VAL A 65 18.86 -19.15 -3.05
N TRP A 66 19.43 -19.79 -4.09
CA TRP A 66 20.40 -20.86 -3.91
C TRP A 66 21.77 -20.25 -3.60
N ALA A 67 22.42 -20.74 -2.56
CA ALA A 67 23.78 -20.37 -2.18
C ALA A 67 24.43 -21.50 -1.37
N PRO A 68 25.78 -21.47 -1.18
CA PRO A 68 26.45 -22.45 -0.35
C PRO A 68 25.85 -22.51 1.06
N ARG A 69 25.57 -23.73 1.56
CA ARG A 69 25.01 -23.92 2.91
C ARG A 69 25.86 -23.23 3.98
N ALA A 70 27.18 -23.40 3.93
CA ALA A 70 28.08 -22.82 4.90
C ALA A 70 27.95 -21.29 4.97
N THR A 71 27.80 -20.61 3.83
CA THR A 71 27.60 -19.16 3.76
C THR A 71 26.26 -18.74 4.40
N ILE A 72 25.19 -19.48 4.13
CA ILE A 72 23.88 -19.19 4.72
C ILE A 72 23.93 -19.40 6.23
N ASP A 73 24.46 -20.52 6.70
CA ASP A 73 24.52 -20.88 8.12
C ASP A 73 25.40 -19.87 8.91
N GLN A 74 26.53 -19.46 8.33
CA GLN A 74 27.39 -18.45 8.94
C GLN A 74 26.67 -17.12 9.10
N ILE A 75 26.09 -16.60 8.03
CA ILE A 75 25.39 -15.30 8.06
C ILE A 75 24.16 -15.37 8.97
N GLN A 76 23.49 -16.51 9.03
CA GLN A 76 22.35 -16.71 9.92
C GLN A 76 22.76 -16.63 11.40
N LYS A 77 23.91 -17.24 11.76
CA LYS A 77 24.49 -17.15 13.12
C LYS A 77 24.88 -15.70 13.46
N GLU A 78 25.55 -15.01 12.56
CA GLU A 78 25.94 -13.61 12.75
C GLU A 78 24.72 -12.70 12.95
N LEU A 79 23.68 -12.87 12.12
CA LEU A 79 22.44 -12.12 12.26
C LEU A 79 21.69 -12.45 13.55
N ALA A 80 21.70 -13.71 13.98
CA ALA A 80 21.09 -14.09 15.25
C ALA A 80 21.79 -13.43 16.43
N ALA A 81 23.14 -13.45 16.44
CA ALA A 81 23.95 -12.77 17.44
C ALA A 81 23.73 -11.24 17.44
N GLU A 82 23.68 -10.60 16.27
CA GLU A 82 23.39 -9.17 16.14
C GLU A 82 22.00 -8.84 16.70
N ARG A 83 20.98 -9.65 16.36
CA ARG A 83 19.58 -9.44 16.75
C ARG A 83 19.31 -9.68 18.23
N SER A 84 20.15 -10.43 18.93
CA SER A 84 20.05 -10.66 20.38
C SER A 84 20.62 -9.52 21.22
N THR A 85 21.25 -8.52 20.61
CA THR A 85 21.85 -7.40 21.33
C THR A 85 20.82 -6.34 21.72
N ASP A 86 21.01 -5.70 22.89
CA ASP A 86 20.21 -4.56 23.34
C ASP A 86 20.33 -3.36 22.38
N ALA A 87 21.50 -3.20 21.76
CA ALA A 87 21.73 -2.15 20.78
C ALA A 87 20.81 -2.33 19.55
N TYR A 88 20.61 -3.56 19.09
CA TYR A 88 19.69 -3.86 17.99
C TYR A 88 18.22 -3.58 18.37
N SER A 89 17.81 -3.99 19.58
CA SER A 89 16.46 -3.74 20.09
C SER A 89 16.16 -2.24 20.16
N ARG A 90 17.07 -1.46 20.77
CA ARG A 90 16.95 0.01 20.85
C ARG A 90 16.88 0.67 19.48
N ARG A 91 17.71 0.21 18.53
CA ARG A 91 17.68 0.72 17.15
C ARG A 91 16.35 0.43 16.46
N ARG A 92 15.81 -0.78 16.62
CA ARG A 92 14.50 -1.15 16.06
C ARG A 92 13.37 -0.31 16.63
N GLU A 93 13.37 -0.06 17.94
CA GLU A 93 12.37 0.81 18.58
C GLU A 93 12.47 2.26 18.06
N ALA A 94 13.69 2.80 17.97
CA ALA A 94 13.92 4.13 17.42
C ALA A 94 13.43 4.23 15.95
N ASP A 95 13.71 3.20 15.14
CA ASP A 95 13.23 3.13 13.75
C ASP A 95 11.71 2.98 13.65
N SER A 96 11.06 2.27 14.59
CA SER A 96 9.59 2.18 14.67
C SER A 96 8.98 3.53 15.02
N LYS A 97 9.47 4.16 16.10
CA LYS A 97 9.01 5.49 16.53
C LYS A 97 9.16 6.54 15.43
N ARG A 98 10.31 6.52 14.72
CA ARG A 98 10.54 7.42 13.59
C ARG A 98 9.57 7.18 12.43
N ARG A 99 9.22 5.91 12.13
CA ARG A 99 8.22 5.58 11.10
C ARG A 99 6.81 6.00 11.52
N GLU A 100 6.46 5.81 12.78
CA GLU A 100 5.18 6.21 13.35
C GLU A 100 5.03 7.73 13.32
N ALA A 101 6.06 8.48 13.75
CA ALA A 101 6.07 9.94 13.69
C ALA A 101 5.88 10.46 12.24
N LYS A 102 6.64 9.90 11.27
CA LYS A 102 6.47 10.26 9.85
C LYS A 102 5.09 9.89 9.30
N GLN A 103 4.50 8.81 9.79
CA GLN A 103 3.14 8.44 9.39
C GLN A 103 2.11 9.41 9.98
N ALA A 104 2.27 9.82 11.24
CA ALA A 104 1.38 10.80 11.88
C ALA A 104 1.45 12.16 11.17
N GLU A 105 2.65 12.70 10.95
CA GLU A 105 2.88 13.91 10.17
C GLU A 105 2.21 13.84 8.79
N TYR A 106 2.42 12.73 8.08
CA TYR A 106 1.79 12.54 6.78
C TYR A 106 0.25 12.52 6.84
N VAL A 107 -0.34 11.95 7.89
CA VAL A 107 -1.81 11.95 8.07
C VAL A 107 -2.33 13.35 8.33
N GLU A 108 -1.61 14.15 9.12
CA GLU A 108 -1.95 15.55 9.38
C GLU A 108 -1.90 16.41 8.10
N ASP A 109 -0.80 16.31 7.35
CA ASP A 109 -0.66 16.98 6.05
C ASP A 109 -1.77 16.59 5.07
N PHE A 110 -2.10 15.31 5.04
CA PHE A 110 -3.16 14.82 4.18
C PHE A 110 -4.54 15.31 4.60
N GLN A 111 -4.83 15.38 5.91
CA GLN A 111 -6.06 15.98 6.42
C GLN A 111 -6.15 17.47 6.07
N ALA A 112 -5.06 18.22 6.24
CA ALA A 112 -4.99 19.63 5.85
C ALA A 112 -5.26 19.82 4.35
N ALA A 113 -4.66 19.00 3.50
CA ALA A 113 -4.90 19.01 2.05
C ALA A 113 -6.36 18.67 1.69
N VAL A 114 -7.00 17.75 2.44
CA VAL A 114 -8.43 17.45 2.26
C VAL A 114 -9.28 18.65 2.64
N VAL A 115 -9.04 19.29 3.78
CA VAL A 115 -9.77 20.52 4.20
C VAL A 115 -9.62 21.62 3.15
N ALA A 116 -8.40 21.85 2.65
CA ALA A 116 -8.13 22.82 1.60
C ALA A 116 -8.89 22.50 0.29
N PHE A 117 -8.93 21.21 -0.12
CA PHE A 117 -9.72 20.80 -1.28
C PHE A 117 -11.22 21.00 -1.08
N LEU A 118 -11.74 20.70 0.11
CA LEU A 118 -13.16 20.86 0.42
C LEU A 118 -13.57 22.32 0.27
N ALA A 119 -12.75 23.27 0.75
CA ALA A 119 -12.99 24.71 0.67
C ALA A 119 -14.43 25.10 1.08
N PHE A 120 -14.96 24.46 2.14
CA PHE A 120 -16.31 24.71 2.62
C PHE A 120 -16.43 26.11 3.24
N HIS A 121 -17.60 26.71 3.12
CA HIS A 121 -17.93 27.94 3.82
C HIS A 121 -17.75 27.75 5.33
N GLU A 122 -17.37 28.79 6.06
CA GLU A 122 -17.05 28.75 7.49
C GLU A 122 -18.14 28.11 8.36
N ARG A 123 -19.42 28.35 8.05
CA ARG A 123 -20.55 27.69 8.74
C ARG A 123 -20.52 26.15 8.70
N HIS A 124 -19.75 25.57 7.78
CA HIS A 124 -19.58 24.12 7.61
C HIS A 124 -18.17 23.65 7.99
N ALA A 125 -17.38 24.48 8.66
CA ALA A 125 -15.99 24.18 9.03
C ALA A 125 -15.87 22.88 9.85
N MET A 126 -16.74 22.68 10.83
CA MET A 126 -16.76 21.46 11.64
C MET A 126 -17.05 20.19 10.82
N LEU A 127 -17.91 20.31 9.83
CA LEU A 127 -18.24 19.22 8.91
C LEU A 127 -17.06 18.92 7.98
N ALA A 128 -16.35 19.96 7.49
CA ALA A 128 -15.12 19.80 6.71
C ALA A 128 -14.03 19.04 7.49
N GLN A 129 -13.82 19.42 8.78
CA GLN A 129 -12.88 18.74 9.65
C GLN A 129 -13.24 17.27 9.89
N SER A 130 -14.52 16.99 10.13
CA SER A 130 -15.02 15.63 10.32
C SER A 130 -14.85 14.78 9.07
N LEU A 131 -15.18 15.32 7.89
CA LEU A 131 -14.99 14.65 6.61
C LEU A 131 -13.50 14.39 6.34
N ALA A 132 -12.63 15.37 6.58
CA ALA A 132 -11.19 15.22 6.39
C ALA A 132 -10.61 14.08 7.25
N ARG A 133 -11.02 13.99 8.51
CA ARG A 133 -10.62 12.92 9.43
C ARG A 133 -11.04 11.54 8.92
N VAL A 134 -12.29 11.39 8.52
CA VAL A 134 -12.83 10.10 8.03
C VAL A 134 -12.19 9.70 6.70
N VAL A 135 -12.00 10.65 5.77
CA VAL A 135 -11.33 10.40 4.49
C VAL A 135 -9.87 10.02 4.72
N ALA A 136 -9.14 10.69 5.59
CA ALA A 136 -7.76 10.36 5.90
C ALA A 136 -7.66 8.97 6.54
N ALA A 137 -8.48 8.65 7.53
CA ALA A 137 -8.52 7.32 8.16
C ALA A 137 -8.80 6.20 7.15
N HIS A 138 -9.63 6.45 6.14
CA HIS A 138 -9.91 5.48 5.09
C HIS A 138 -8.78 5.36 4.05
N ALA A 139 -8.11 6.47 3.72
CA ALA A 139 -7.16 6.54 2.61
C ALA A 139 -5.71 6.26 3.00
N THR A 140 -5.32 6.42 4.27
CA THR A 140 -3.93 6.37 4.73
C THR A 140 -3.50 5.14 5.55
N PRO A 141 -4.25 4.02 5.67
CA PRO A 141 -3.82 2.87 6.45
C PRO A 141 -2.45 2.36 6.00
N VAL A 142 -1.63 1.93 6.95
CA VAL A 142 -0.31 1.33 6.67
C VAL A 142 -0.48 0.06 5.85
N GLY A 143 0.30 -0.08 4.77
CA GLY A 143 0.24 -1.26 3.88
C GLY A 143 -0.82 -1.17 2.78
N SER A 144 -1.73 -0.20 2.78
CA SER A 144 -2.65 -0.01 1.67
C SER A 144 -1.93 0.56 0.45
N GLY A 145 -2.14 -0.03 -0.71
CA GLY A 145 -1.67 0.49 -2.00
C GLY A 145 -2.53 1.63 -2.54
N THR A 146 -3.08 2.47 -1.65
CA THR A 146 -4.00 3.55 -2.03
C THR A 146 -3.28 4.71 -2.71
N VAL A 147 -4.01 5.45 -3.54
CA VAL A 147 -3.52 6.67 -4.21
C VAL A 147 -3.00 7.70 -3.22
N ALA A 148 -3.55 7.74 -2.00
CA ALA A 148 -3.12 8.65 -0.94
C ALA A 148 -1.63 8.52 -0.58
N ARG A 149 -1.01 7.35 -0.73
CA ARG A 149 0.38 7.08 -0.31
C ARG A 149 1.43 7.25 -1.40
N THR A 150 1.06 7.40 -2.66
CA THR A 150 2.04 7.56 -3.73
C THR A 150 2.64 8.97 -3.72
N GLN A 151 3.96 9.07 -3.72
CA GLN A 151 4.66 10.36 -3.80
C GLN A 151 4.74 10.93 -5.23
N ARG A 152 4.33 10.14 -6.24
CA ARG A 152 4.36 10.55 -7.65
C ARG A 152 3.27 11.55 -8.03
N ILE A 153 2.24 11.67 -7.19
CA ILE A 153 1.10 12.56 -7.39
C ILE A 153 1.09 13.59 -6.27
N PRO A 154 0.95 14.89 -6.55
CA PRO A 154 0.84 15.94 -5.54
C PRO A 154 -0.24 15.64 -4.49
N ILE A 155 -0.04 16.07 -3.26
CA ILE A 155 -0.92 15.74 -2.12
C ILE A 155 -2.35 16.25 -2.36
N GLU A 156 -2.49 17.42 -2.99
CA GLU A 156 -3.77 18.05 -3.32
C GLU A 156 -4.60 17.18 -4.27
N ARG A 157 -3.94 16.62 -5.30
CA ARG A 157 -4.59 15.71 -6.25
C ARG A 157 -4.97 14.38 -5.60
N ARG A 158 -4.17 13.93 -4.64
CA ARG A 158 -4.47 12.73 -3.85
C ARG A 158 -5.66 12.97 -2.92
N ALA A 159 -5.73 14.15 -2.29
CA ALA A 159 -6.84 14.57 -1.44
C ALA A 159 -8.16 14.62 -2.24
N GLU A 160 -8.16 15.30 -3.40
CA GLU A 160 -9.32 15.31 -4.31
C GLU A 160 -9.78 13.89 -4.66
N ALA A 161 -8.86 13.05 -5.13
CA ALA A 161 -9.16 11.68 -5.52
C ALA A 161 -9.73 10.84 -4.37
N ALA A 162 -9.20 11.01 -3.15
CA ALA A 162 -9.66 10.31 -1.95
C ALA A 162 -11.05 10.76 -1.51
N VAL A 163 -11.34 12.06 -1.50
CA VAL A 163 -12.67 12.61 -1.18
C VAL A 163 -13.70 12.09 -2.17
N ILE A 164 -13.44 12.21 -3.47
CA ILE A 164 -14.37 11.74 -4.50
C ILE A 164 -14.56 10.22 -4.45
N ALA A 165 -13.52 9.46 -4.14
CA ALA A 165 -13.63 8.01 -3.97
C ALA A 165 -14.48 7.67 -2.73
N TRP A 166 -14.20 8.30 -1.59
CA TRP A 166 -14.95 8.11 -0.36
C TRP A 166 -16.43 8.45 -0.53
N MET A 167 -16.73 9.62 -1.09
CA MET A 167 -18.12 10.04 -1.36
C MET A 167 -18.85 9.06 -2.26
N ARG A 168 -18.20 8.57 -3.32
CA ARG A 168 -18.81 7.57 -4.21
C ARG A 168 -19.27 6.31 -3.45
N HIS A 169 -18.46 5.84 -2.50
CA HIS A 169 -18.78 4.64 -1.72
C HIS A 169 -19.78 4.91 -0.59
N GLN A 170 -19.69 6.06 0.06
CA GLN A 170 -20.46 6.34 1.28
C GLN A 170 -21.78 7.12 1.02
N THR A 171 -21.85 7.88 -0.06
CA THR A 171 -23.03 8.72 -0.35
C THR A 171 -23.86 8.23 -1.53
N THR A 172 -23.48 7.10 -2.14
CA THR A 172 -24.21 6.52 -3.28
C THR A 172 -24.31 5.00 -3.15
N ALA A 173 -25.17 4.39 -3.95
CA ALA A 173 -25.32 2.93 -4.01
C ALA A 173 -24.24 2.26 -4.90
N TYR A 174 -23.05 2.86 -5.08
CA TYR A 174 -22.04 2.35 -6.02
C TYR A 174 -21.63 0.91 -5.75
N ASP A 175 -21.50 0.51 -4.48
CA ASP A 175 -21.04 -0.82 -4.10
C ASP A 175 -22.04 -1.94 -4.39
N SER A 176 -23.35 -1.59 -4.38
CA SER A 176 -24.44 -2.51 -4.72
C SER A 176 -24.91 -2.39 -6.19
N MET A 177 -24.31 -1.46 -6.96
CA MET A 177 -24.73 -1.16 -8.32
C MET A 177 -24.32 -2.27 -9.30
N LYS A 178 -25.29 -2.85 -9.99
CA LYS A 178 -25.04 -3.82 -11.08
C LYS A 178 -24.60 -3.08 -12.35
N ILE A 179 -23.31 -2.99 -12.58
CA ILE A 179 -22.73 -2.35 -13.77
C ILE A 179 -22.39 -3.41 -14.82
N PRO A 180 -22.93 -3.31 -16.03
CA PRO A 180 -22.64 -4.24 -17.13
C PRO A 180 -21.13 -4.35 -17.38
N ARG A 181 -20.65 -5.57 -17.72
CA ARG A 181 -19.24 -5.84 -18.02
C ARG A 181 -18.83 -5.38 -19.43
N VAL A 182 -19.29 -4.22 -19.85
CA VAL A 182 -18.95 -3.58 -21.13
C VAL A 182 -17.76 -2.67 -20.93
N LYS A 183 -16.80 -2.68 -21.89
CA LYS A 183 -15.61 -1.85 -21.87
C LYS A 183 -15.98 -0.37 -21.73
N GLY A 184 -15.41 0.31 -20.73
CA GLY A 184 -15.64 1.73 -20.46
C GLY A 184 -16.84 2.03 -19.55
N LYS A 185 -17.84 1.17 -19.41
CA LYS A 185 -19.07 1.47 -18.65
C LYS A 185 -18.81 1.77 -17.17
N ARG A 186 -17.90 1.05 -16.51
CA ARG A 186 -17.49 1.38 -15.13
C ARG A 186 -16.83 2.76 -15.02
N ARG A 187 -16.08 3.18 -16.05
CA ARG A 187 -15.46 4.51 -16.06
C ARG A 187 -16.52 5.60 -16.20
N GLU A 188 -17.51 5.40 -17.04
CA GLU A 188 -18.63 6.31 -17.23
C GLU A 188 -19.41 6.51 -15.93
N VAL A 189 -19.83 5.42 -15.28
CA VAL A 189 -20.52 5.47 -13.98
C VAL A 189 -19.70 6.22 -12.92
N ARG A 190 -18.39 5.92 -12.81
CA ARG A 190 -17.52 6.62 -11.86
C ARG A 190 -17.42 8.12 -12.15
N ARG A 191 -17.40 8.51 -13.44
CA ARG A 191 -17.37 9.93 -13.84
C ARG A 191 -18.68 10.64 -13.47
N MET A 192 -19.82 10.03 -13.75
CA MET A 192 -21.14 10.54 -13.37
C MET A 192 -21.24 10.74 -11.84
N LEU A 193 -20.84 9.74 -11.05
CA LEU A 193 -20.88 9.82 -9.60
C LEU A 193 -19.89 10.85 -9.04
N ALA A 194 -18.72 11.02 -9.67
CA ALA A 194 -17.77 12.05 -9.31
C ALA A 194 -18.33 13.45 -9.56
N GLN A 195 -19.05 13.66 -10.68
CA GLN A 195 -19.72 14.92 -10.97
C GLN A 195 -20.78 15.23 -9.91
N ARG A 196 -21.63 14.25 -9.57
CA ARG A 196 -22.63 14.39 -8.50
C ARG A 196 -22.01 14.71 -7.14
N SER A 197 -20.86 14.11 -6.83
CA SER A 197 -20.10 14.44 -5.61
C SER A 197 -19.61 15.89 -5.62
N LYS A 198 -19.10 16.38 -6.76
CA LYS A 198 -18.64 17.76 -6.92
C LYS A 198 -19.79 18.78 -6.78
N GLU A 199 -20.95 18.47 -7.31
CA GLU A 199 -22.14 19.30 -7.17
C GLU A 199 -22.57 19.43 -5.69
N LEU A 200 -22.60 18.30 -4.98
CA LEU A 200 -22.91 18.29 -3.55
C LEU A 200 -21.89 19.08 -2.74
N LEU A 201 -20.58 18.92 -2.99
CA LEU A 201 -19.53 19.72 -2.34
C LEU A 201 -19.68 21.22 -2.67
N GLY A 202 -20.15 21.56 -3.88
CA GLY A 202 -20.43 22.92 -4.30
C GLY A 202 -21.46 23.63 -3.41
N GLN A 203 -22.49 22.93 -2.95
CA GLN A 203 -23.49 23.48 -2.02
C GLN A 203 -22.84 23.91 -0.70
N TYR A 204 -21.97 23.08 -0.13
CA TYR A 204 -21.24 23.38 1.09
C TYR A 204 -20.24 24.53 0.93
N ARG A 205 -19.62 24.65 -0.24
CA ARG A 205 -18.73 25.78 -0.57
C ARG A 205 -19.47 27.10 -0.62
N ARG A 206 -20.70 27.10 -1.13
CA ARG A 206 -21.56 28.31 -1.16
C ARG A 206 -22.23 28.62 0.19
N GLY A 207 -22.04 27.79 1.20
CA GLY A 207 -22.66 27.98 2.51
C GLY A 207 -24.17 27.72 2.52
N GLU A 208 -24.67 26.90 1.61
CA GLU A 208 -26.10 26.54 1.59
C GLU A 208 -26.48 25.75 2.85
N PRO A 209 -27.74 25.88 3.34
CA PRO A 209 -28.21 25.09 4.47
C PRO A 209 -28.13 23.58 4.18
N VAL A 210 -27.72 22.80 5.17
CA VAL A 210 -27.68 21.32 5.07
C VAL A 210 -29.11 20.80 5.22
N LEU A 211 -29.60 20.11 4.21
CA LEU A 211 -30.89 19.44 4.28
C LEU A 211 -30.80 18.20 5.18
N ALA A 212 -31.87 17.88 5.91
CA ALA A 212 -31.95 16.68 6.74
C ALA A 212 -31.72 15.38 5.95
N THR A 213 -32.03 15.39 4.66
CA THR A 213 -31.87 14.26 3.72
C THR A 213 -30.49 14.26 3.02
N CYS A 214 -29.56 15.14 3.43
CA CYS A 214 -28.25 15.22 2.79
C CYS A 214 -27.46 13.92 2.94
N PRO A 215 -27.09 13.25 1.84
CA PRO A 215 -26.40 11.97 1.91
C PRO A 215 -24.98 12.08 2.53
N LEU A 216 -24.32 13.23 2.42
CA LEU A 216 -23.03 13.46 3.06
C LEU A 216 -23.15 13.56 4.59
N ALA A 217 -24.12 14.31 5.09
CA ALA A 217 -24.37 14.43 6.53
C ALA A 217 -24.77 13.06 7.13
N ALA A 218 -25.64 12.31 6.48
CA ALA A 218 -26.01 10.97 6.89
C ALA A 218 -24.82 10.00 6.91
N ALA A 219 -23.97 10.01 5.90
CA ALA A 219 -22.78 9.15 5.84
C ALA A 219 -21.77 9.47 6.95
N LEU A 220 -21.57 10.74 7.28
CA LEU A 220 -20.69 11.14 8.37
C LEU A 220 -21.23 10.72 9.75
N ALA A 221 -22.53 10.86 9.99
CA ALA A 221 -23.16 10.39 11.21
C ALA A 221 -23.00 8.87 11.41
N GLN A 222 -23.18 8.09 10.33
CA GLN A 222 -22.96 6.63 10.36
C GLN A 222 -21.49 6.26 10.58
N GLY A 223 -20.55 7.01 10.00
CA GLY A 223 -19.11 6.79 10.17
C GLY A 223 -18.65 7.04 11.61
N GLN A 224 -19.20 8.03 12.28
CA GLN A 224 -18.90 8.33 13.68
C GLN A 224 -19.41 7.24 14.62
N ALA A 225 -20.61 6.71 14.37
CA ALA A 225 -21.19 5.63 15.16
C ALA A 225 -20.44 4.30 15.09
N ARG A 226 -19.65 4.07 14.02
CA ARG A 226 -18.80 2.87 13.84
C ARG A 226 -17.43 2.98 14.50
N SER A 227 -17.03 4.20 14.88
CA SER A 227 -15.70 4.48 15.45
C SER A 227 -15.73 4.74 16.95
N ALA A 228 -16.92 4.80 17.54
CA ALA A 228 -17.18 4.85 18.98
C ALA A 228 -17.50 3.45 19.53
#